data_fc44bf832d3a1d410ee59fa74392f3bf
#
_entry.id   fc44bf832d3a1d410ee59fa74392f3bf
#
_cell.length_a   1.000
_cell.length_b   1.000
_cell.length_c   1.000
_cell.angle_alpha   90.00
_cell.angle_beta   90.00
_cell.angle_gamma   90.00
#
_symmetry.space_group_name_H-M   'P 1'
#
loop_
_entity.id
_entity.type
_entity.pdbx_description
1 polymer ?
#
loop_
_entity_poly.entity_id
_entity_poly.type
_entity_poly.pdbx_seq_one_letter_code
_entity_poly.pdbx_strand_id
1 'polypeptide(L)'
;MYSGEAFEREFAPWIERYGITDLYSSSFYPFATEEERWAYWAHHIWFARFKPEAMPLYRQLLELVGEKDYFVLTTNVDAQFQKAGFDTDRIFATQGDYAYLQPASGTPKKLYYNEEMVMQMLAATKDCKIPRELVPRVPETGEPMTPNLRCDDTFVEDERWHQQASRYQDFVRRASDEKLLLLEFGVGFNTPGIIRFPFERMAAEFDDTTLVRFNRDYPQLAVPQLKRYMVFQETLDVELLRKI
;
A
#
# COMPACT_ATOMS: atom_id res chain seq x y z
N MET A 1 11.05 6.51 -0.98
CA MET A 1 10.74 5.89 0.35
C MET A 1 11.35 4.49 0.48
N TYR A 2 11.21 3.59 -0.50
CA TYR A 2 11.67 2.20 -0.39
C TYR A 2 13.18 2.01 -0.43
N SER A 3 13.95 2.97 -0.97
CA SER A 3 15.42 2.97 -1.09
C SER A 3 15.94 4.40 -1.07
N GLY A 4 17.29 4.58 -1.11
CA GLY A 4 17.96 5.87 -1.14
C GLY A 4 18.25 6.46 0.24
N GLU A 5 18.70 7.71 0.29
CA GLU A 5 19.26 8.36 1.49
C GLU A 5 18.39 8.25 2.75
N ALA A 6 17.06 8.33 2.63
CA ALA A 6 16.16 8.21 3.77
C ALA A 6 16.18 6.79 4.36
N PHE A 7 16.16 5.77 3.49
CA PHE A 7 16.29 4.38 3.90
C PHE A 7 17.69 4.12 4.51
N GLU A 8 18.74 4.55 3.85
CA GLU A 8 20.12 4.36 4.32
C GLU A 8 20.33 4.96 5.71
N ARG A 9 19.81 6.15 5.97
CA ARG A 9 19.91 6.80 7.28
C ARG A 9 19.10 6.07 8.36
N GLU A 10 17.85 5.74 8.07
CA GLU A 10 16.94 5.17 9.07
C GLU A 10 17.26 3.70 9.38
N PHE A 11 17.75 2.95 8.40
CA PHE A 11 18.03 1.52 8.52
C PHE A 11 19.53 1.19 8.64
N ALA A 12 20.39 2.19 8.89
CA ALA A 12 21.84 2.00 8.98
C ALA A 12 22.27 0.80 9.86
N PRO A 13 21.72 0.56 11.07
CA PRO A 13 22.11 -0.60 11.89
C PRO A 13 21.77 -1.95 11.24
N TRP A 14 20.65 -2.02 10.51
CA TRP A 14 20.25 -3.24 9.80
C TRP A 14 21.05 -3.45 8.52
N ILE A 15 21.39 -2.34 7.81
CA ILE A 15 22.27 -2.39 6.64
C ILE A 15 23.63 -2.93 7.03
N GLU A 16 24.24 -2.39 8.11
CA GLU A 16 25.53 -2.83 8.62
C GLU A 16 25.53 -4.30 9.04
N ARG A 17 24.45 -4.73 9.73
CA ARG A 17 24.37 -6.07 10.30
C ARG A 17 23.96 -7.16 9.32
N TYR A 18 23.01 -6.84 8.44
CA TYR A 18 22.33 -7.84 7.59
C TYR A 18 22.53 -7.60 6.10
N GLY A 19 23.13 -6.48 5.69
CA GLY A 19 23.36 -6.14 4.28
C GLY A 19 22.06 -5.88 3.50
N ILE A 20 20.99 -5.43 4.16
CA ILE A 20 19.73 -5.10 3.49
C ILE A 20 19.91 -3.87 2.60
N THR A 21 19.17 -3.80 1.47
CA THR A 21 19.36 -2.78 0.43
C THR A 21 18.15 -1.89 0.17
N ASP A 22 16.97 -2.35 0.50
CA ASP A 22 15.70 -1.63 0.32
C ASP A 22 14.59 -2.27 1.18
N LEU A 23 13.50 -1.53 1.39
CA LEU A 23 12.37 -2.00 2.22
C LEU A 23 11.65 -3.22 1.64
N TYR A 24 11.55 -3.30 0.31
CA TYR A 24 10.77 -4.38 -0.31
C TYR A 24 11.49 -5.74 -0.16
N SER A 25 12.74 -5.83 -0.61
CA SER A 25 13.51 -7.08 -0.49
C SER A 25 13.77 -7.47 0.95
N SER A 26 13.95 -6.49 1.83
CA SER A 26 14.18 -6.71 3.26
C SER A 26 12.97 -7.24 4.01
N SER A 27 11.76 -7.05 3.47
CA SER A 27 10.53 -7.65 4.02
C SER A 27 10.56 -9.19 3.97
N PHE A 28 11.37 -9.77 3.09
CA PHE A 28 11.55 -11.21 2.91
C PHE A 28 12.89 -11.71 3.46
N TYR A 29 13.65 -10.87 4.17
CA TYR A 29 14.94 -11.28 4.73
C TYR A 29 14.74 -12.38 5.79
N PRO A 30 15.50 -13.50 5.73
CA PRO A 30 15.36 -14.63 6.62
C PRO A 30 16.08 -14.37 7.95
N PHE A 31 15.53 -13.50 8.80
CA PHE A 31 16.08 -13.23 10.12
C PHE A 31 16.23 -14.51 10.93
N ALA A 32 17.32 -14.64 11.70
CA ALA A 32 17.61 -15.86 12.46
C ALA A 32 16.66 -16.09 13.64
N THR A 33 16.08 -15.03 14.20
CA THR A 33 15.15 -15.08 15.34
C THR A 33 13.95 -14.16 15.12
N GLU A 34 12.85 -14.46 15.81
CA GLU A 34 11.66 -13.60 15.80
C GLU A 34 11.95 -12.23 16.45
N GLU A 35 12.84 -12.17 17.43
CA GLU A 35 13.26 -10.94 18.07
C GLU A 35 13.99 -10.00 17.08
N GLU A 36 14.81 -10.54 16.18
CA GLU A 36 15.45 -9.76 15.09
C GLU A 36 14.43 -9.36 14.03
N ARG A 37 13.59 -10.29 13.61
CA ARG A 37 12.54 -10.05 12.62
C ARG A 37 11.60 -8.93 13.07
N TRP A 38 11.14 -8.96 14.31
CA TRP A 38 10.20 -7.96 14.82
C TRP A 38 10.85 -6.62 15.18
N ALA A 39 12.15 -6.58 15.51
CA ALA A 39 12.88 -5.33 15.59
C ALA A 39 12.90 -4.61 14.22
N TYR A 40 13.17 -5.35 13.14
CA TYR A 40 13.10 -4.83 11.78
C TYR A 40 11.68 -4.39 11.41
N TRP A 41 10.68 -5.26 11.59
CA TRP A 41 9.29 -4.95 11.22
C TRP A 41 8.71 -3.77 11.98
N ALA A 42 8.99 -3.64 13.27
CA ALA A 42 8.56 -2.48 14.04
C ALA A 42 9.12 -1.17 13.45
N HIS A 43 10.40 -1.17 13.11
CA HIS A 43 11.04 -0.01 12.49
C HIS A 43 10.48 0.27 11.09
N HIS A 44 10.31 -0.76 10.27
CA HIS A 44 9.72 -0.65 8.93
C HIS A 44 8.29 -0.09 8.99
N ILE A 45 7.42 -0.66 9.82
CA ILE A 45 6.04 -0.21 9.99
C ILE A 45 6.00 1.25 10.45
N TRP A 46 6.78 1.59 11.46
CA TRP A 46 6.85 2.98 11.93
C TRP A 46 7.30 3.94 10.82
N PHE A 47 8.39 3.61 10.13
CA PHE A 47 8.98 4.44 9.09
C PHE A 47 8.03 4.65 7.89
N ALA A 48 7.34 3.60 7.46
CA ALA A 48 6.46 3.66 6.28
C ALA A 48 5.04 4.14 6.62
N ARG A 49 4.54 3.81 7.82
CA ARG A 49 3.11 3.99 8.15
C ARG A 49 2.85 5.06 9.19
N PHE A 50 3.56 5.08 10.31
CA PHE A 50 3.23 5.97 11.41
C PHE A 50 4.00 7.30 11.38
N LYS A 51 5.30 7.27 11.09
CA LYS A 51 6.17 8.45 11.04
C LYS A 51 5.74 9.50 10.00
N PRO A 52 5.43 9.15 8.74
CA PRO A 52 5.14 10.14 7.73
C PRO A 52 3.77 10.78 7.93
N GLU A 53 3.71 12.10 7.81
CA GLU A 53 2.46 12.82 7.61
C GLU A 53 1.92 12.65 6.18
N ALA A 54 0.78 13.27 5.89
CA ALA A 54 0.23 13.33 4.54
C ALA A 54 1.22 14.04 3.59
N MET A 55 1.66 13.34 2.56
CA MET A 55 2.56 13.90 1.55
C MET A 55 1.82 14.95 0.69
N PRO A 56 2.51 16.05 0.29
CA PRO A 56 1.89 17.13 -0.49
C PRO A 56 1.18 16.66 -1.77
N LEU A 57 1.73 15.66 -2.45
CA LEU A 57 1.14 15.08 -3.67
C LEU A 57 -0.26 14.53 -3.41
N TYR A 58 -0.47 13.80 -2.31
CA TYR A 58 -1.79 13.22 -1.99
C TYR A 58 -2.82 14.30 -1.61
N ARG A 59 -2.40 15.37 -0.95
CA ARG A 59 -3.26 16.53 -0.66
C ARG A 59 -3.73 17.21 -1.95
N GLN A 60 -2.82 17.41 -2.91
CA GLN A 60 -3.18 17.98 -4.22
C GLN A 60 -4.07 17.04 -5.05
N LEU A 61 -3.85 15.72 -4.98
CA LEU A 61 -4.75 14.76 -5.60
C LEU A 61 -6.18 14.87 -5.02
N LEU A 62 -6.29 15.06 -3.70
CA LEU A 62 -7.59 15.30 -3.07
C LEU A 62 -8.25 16.60 -3.57
N GLU A 63 -7.47 17.70 -3.67
CA GLU A 63 -7.96 18.96 -4.23
C GLU A 63 -8.47 18.78 -5.68
N LEU A 64 -7.77 17.98 -6.50
CA LEU A 64 -8.15 17.70 -7.87
C LEU A 64 -9.48 16.94 -7.98
N VAL A 65 -9.73 15.97 -7.09
CA VAL A 65 -10.87 15.04 -7.18
C VAL A 65 -11.96 15.31 -6.15
N GLY A 66 -11.73 16.16 -5.16
CA GLY A 66 -12.56 16.26 -3.96
C GLY A 66 -14.03 16.56 -4.19
N GLU A 67 -14.38 17.30 -5.28
CA GLU A 67 -15.76 17.60 -5.65
C GLU A 67 -16.34 16.63 -6.71
N LYS A 68 -15.57 15.63 -7.11
CA LYS A 68 -15.99 14.63 -8.10
C LYS A 68 -16.57 13.40 -7.40
N ASP A 69 -17.33 12.60 -8.14
CA ASP A 69 -17.62 11.23 -7.72
C ASP A 69 -16.37 10.39 -8.01
N TYR A 70 -15.54 10.17 -7.00
CA TYR A 70 -14.27 9.46 -7.11
C TYR A 70 -14.23 8.18 -6.28
N PHE A 71 -13.34 7.29 -6.65
CA PHE A 71 -12.96 6.14 -5.84
C PHE A 71 -11.46 5.87 -5.96
N VAL A 72 -10.81 5.52 -4.86
CA VAL A 72 -9.38 5.20 -4.79
C VAL A 72 -9.21 3.68 -4.71
N LEU A 73 -8.52 3.11 -5.70
CA LEU A 73 -8.03 1.74 -5.66
C LEU A 73 -6.51 1.78 -5.45
N THR A 74 -6.02 1.21 -4.36
CA THR A 74 -4.59 1.28 -4.05
C THR A 74 -4.01 -0.07 -3.65
N THR A 75 -2.76 -0.31 -4.05
CA THR A 75 -1.91 -1.40 -3.57
C THR A 75 -0.91 -0.93 -2.53
N ASN A 76 -0.90 0.37 -2.19
CA ASN A 76 -0.07 0.90 -1.12
C ASN A 76 -0.66 0.56 0.25
N VAL A 77 0.23 0.36 1.22
CA VAL A 77 -0.10 -0.06 2.59
C VAL A 77 0.28 0.99 3.65
N ASP A 78 0.61 2.20 3.20
CA ASP A 78 1.10 3.33 4.01
C ASP A 78 0.01 4.31 4.45
N ALA A 79 -1.23 4.11 3.98
CA ALA A 79 -2.40 4.94 4.22
C ALA A 79 -2.24 6.43 3.87
N GLN A 80 -1.46 6.76 2.86
CA GLN A 80 -1.26 8.16 2.45
C GLN A 80 -2.57 8.83 1.98
N PHE A 81 -3.46 8.12 1.32
CA PHE A 81 -4.77 8.65 0.94
C PHE A 81 -5.62 9.02 2.17
N GLN A 82 -5.70 8.13 3.17
CA GLN A 82 -6.42 8.41 4.42
C GLN A 82 -5.83 9.61 5.17
N LYS A 83 -4.48 9.67 5.27
CA LYS A 83 -3.77 10.79 5.90
C LYS A 83 -4.00 12.13 5.20
N ALA A 84 -4.15 12.10 3.88
CA ALA A 84 -4.43 13.30 3.09
C ALA A 84 -5.88 13.79 3.22
N GLY A 85 -6.77 13.00 3.85
CA GLY A 85 -8.17 13.36 4.09
C GLY A 85 -9.16 12.84 3.06
N PHE A 86 -8.77 11.88 2.22
CA PHE A 86 -9.73 11.19 1.36
C PHE A 86 -10.78 10.45 2.19
N ASP A 87 -12.01 10.43 1.72
CA ASP A 87 -13.10 9.68 2.34
C ASP A 87 -12.77 8.18 2.39
N THR A 88 -12.70 7.63 3.59
CA THR A 88 -12.33 6.23 3.82
C THR A 88 -13.32 5.24 3.21
N ASP A 89 -14.58 5.63 3.01
CA ASP A 89 -15.59 4.82 2.34
C ASP A 89 -15.39 4.76 0.81
N ARG A 90 -14.51 5.63 0.29
CA ARG A 90 -14.13 5.71 -1.12
C ARG A 90 -12.70 5.21 -1.37
N ILE A 91 -12.15 4.40 -0.46
CA ILE A 91 -10.82 3.80 -0.61
C ILE A 91 -10.93 2.28 -0.50
N PHE A 92 -10.31 1.58 -1.45
CA PHE A 92 -10.06 0.15 -1.36
C PHE A 92 -8.56 -0.13 -1.35
N ALA A 93 -8.01 -0.45 -0.18
CA ALA A 93 -6.63 -0.87 0.02
C ALA A 93 -6.54 -2.40 -0.14
N THR A 94 -6.22 -2.87 -1.33
CA THR A 94 -6.33 -4.27 -1.72
C THR A 94 -5.31 -5.19 -1.09
N GLN A 95 -4.14 -4.65 -0.71
CA GLN A 95 -2.99 -5.43 -0.23
C GLN A 95 -2.74 -5.30 1.28
N GLY A 96 -3.69 -4.73 2.03
CA GLY A 96 -3.60 -4.57 3.47
C GLY A 96 -3.17 -3.17 3.91
N ASP A 97 -2.75 -3.06 5.17
CA ASP A 97 -2.29 -1.82 5.80
C ASP A 97 -1.28 -2.17 6.90
N TYR A 98 -0.12 -1.54 6.88
CA TYR A 98 0.92 -1.73 7.91
C TYR A 98 0.48 -1.37 9.34
N ALA A 99 -0.62 -0.65 9.52
CA ALA A 99 -1.19 -0.39 10.84
C ALA A 99 -1.83 -1.63 11.50
N TYR A 100 -1.88 -2.77 10.81
CA TYR A 100 -2.51 -3.97 11.34
C TYR A 100 -1.58 -5.17 11.27
N LEU A 101 -1.68 -6.01 12.32
CA LEU A 101 -1.17 -7.36 12.33
C LEU A 101 -2.31 -8.35 12.13
N GLN A 102 -1.98 -9.54 11.66
CA GLN A 102 -2.88 -10.66 11.48
C GLN A 102 -2.27 -11.95 12.04
N PRO A 103 -3.07 -12.99 12.33
CA PRO A 103 -2.54 -14.33 12.60
C PRO A 103 -1.70 -14.82 11.42
N ALA A 104 -0.54 -15.44 11.68
CA ALA A 104 0.33 -15.96 10.63
C ALA A 104 -0.33 -17.09 9.82
N SER A 105 -1.24 -17.85 10.39
CA SER A 105 -2.06 -18.87 9.70
C SER A 105 -3.21 -18.29 8.86
N GLY A 106 -3.51 -16.99 9.01
CA GLY A 106 -4.68 -16.36 8.41
C GLY A 106 -6.01 -16.68 9.13
N THR A 107 -5.97 -17.30 10.30
CA THR A 107 -7.15 -17.68 11.10
C THR A 107 -6.92 -17.37 12.58
N PRO A 108 -7.84 -16.72 13.29
CA PRO A 108 -9.13 -16.17 12.82
C PRO A 108 -9.00 -15.01 11.84
N LYS A 109 -10.05 -14.71 11.08
CA LYS A 109 -10.12 -13.58 10.15
C LYS A 109 -10.29 -12.26 10.92
N LYS A 110 -9.26 -11.89 11.68
CA LYS A 110 -9.24 -10.72 12.57
C LYS A 110 -7.95 -9.96 12.43
N LEU A 111 -8.05 -8.64 12.41
CA LEU A 111 -6.92 -7.71 12.37
C LEU A 111 -6.74 -7.03 13.72
N TYR A 112 -5.48 -6.75 14.06
CA TYR A 112 -5.07 -6.14 15.31
C TYR A 112 -4.30 -4.87 15.01
N TYR A 113 -4.85 -3.72 15.45
CA TYR A 113 -4.17 -2.43 15.32
C TYR A 113 -2.89 -2.41 16.14
N ASN A 114 -1.77 -1.95 15.56
CA ASN A 114 -0.46 -2.26 16.10
C ASN A 114 0.39 -1.05 16.52
N GLU A 115 -0.11 0.19 16.46
CA GLU A 115 0.70 1.40 16.72
C GLU A 115 1.38 1.38 18.09
N GLU A 116 0.62 1.11 19.16
CA GLU A 116 1.17 1.04 20.51
C GLU A 116 2.24 -0.05 20.64
N MET A 117 1.97 -1.22 20.10
CA MET A 117 2.89 -2.35 20.09
C MET A 117 4.18 -2.01 19.32
N VAL A 118 4.06 -1.36 18.17
CA VAL A 118 5.20 -0.90 17.37
C VAL A 118 6.05 0.10 18.16
N MET A 119 5.43 1.07 18.83
CA MET A 119 6.15 2.05 19.65
C MET A 119 6.88 1.40 20.83
N GLN A 120 6.27 0.41 21.48
CA GLN A 120 6.92 -0.36 22.56
C GLN A 120 8.12 -1.15 22.04
N MET A 121 7.99 -1.84 20.90
CA MET A 121 9.09 -2.55 20.27
C MET A 121 10.23 -1.61 19.89
N LEU A 122 9.95 -0.46 19.30
CA LEU A 122 10.97 0.55 18.95
C LEU A 122 11.73 1.02 20.17
N ALA A 123 11.03 1.37 21.25
CA ALA A 123 11.67 1.84 22.49
C ALA A 123 12.55 0.78 23.16
N ALA A 124 12.21 -0.49 22.98
CA ALA A 124 12.94 -1.62 23.57
C ALA A 124 14.02 -2.21 22.65
N THR A 125 14.11 -1.77 21.37
CA THR A 125 15.07 -2.31 20.40
C THR A 125 16.51 -1.98 20.81
N LYS A 126 17.34 -3.02 20.91
CA LYS A 126 18.79 -2.93 21.13
C LYS A 126 19.49 -3.90 20.18
N ASP A 127 20.56 -3.47 19.54
CA ASP A 127 21.36 -4.31 18.63
C ASP A 127 20.52 -5.05 17.60
N CYS A 128 19.53 -4.36 16.99
CA CYS A 128 18.57 -4.90 16.04
C CYS A 128 17.73 -6.07 16.59
N LYS A 129 17.46 -6.11 17.90
CA LYS A 129 16.61 -7.09 18.58
C LYS A 129 15.65 -6.43 19.55
N ILE A 130 14.46 -7.02 19.68
CA ILE A 130 13.52 -6.72 20.76
C ILE A 130 13.58 -7.78 21.85
N PRO A 131 13.14 -7.49 23.08
CA PRO A 131 12.87 -8.51 24.09
C PRO A 131 11.84 -9.53 23.60
N ARG A 132 12.02 -10.79 23.99
CA ARG A 132 11.17 -11.92 23.54
C ARG A 132 9.70 -11.75 23.91
N GLU A 133 9.43 -11.15 25.05
CA GLU A 133 8.08 -10.85 25.55
C GLU A 133 7.31 -9.84 24.68
N LEU A 134 8.00 -9.06 23.84
CA LEU A 134 7.39 -8.14 22.90
C LEU A 134 7.15 -8.74 21.52
N VAL A 135 7.56 -9.98 21.27
CA VAL A 135 7.25 -10.68 20.00
C VAL A 135 5.73 -10.88 19.91
N PRO A 136 5.07 -10.29 18.87
CA PRO A 136 3.62 -10.30 18.76
C PRO A 136 3.01 -11.69 18.68
N ARG A 137 1.97 -11.89 19.48
CA ARG A 137 1.17 -13.10 19.53
C ARG A 137 -0.31 -12.76 19.50
N VAL A 138 -1.09 -13.62 18.85
CA VAL A 138 -2.55 -13.52 18.85
C VAL A 138 -3.06 -13.65 20.30
N PRO A 139 -3.75 -12.64 20.86
CA PRO A 139 -4.15 -12.65 22.26
C PRO A 139 -5.00 -13.88 22.66
N GLU A 140 -5.84 -14.34 21.75
CA GLU A 140 -6.80 -15.42 21.99
C GLU A 140 -6.15 -16.82 21.90
N THR A 141 -5.12 -16.98 21.06
CA THR A 141 -4.57 -18.32 20.73
C THR A 141 -3.09 -18.48 21.06
N GLY A 142 -2.35 -17.37 21.26
CA GLY A 142 -0.90 -17.40 21.43
C GLY A 142 -0.13 -17.66 20.12
N GLU A 143 -0.81 -17.76 19.01
CA GLU A 143 -0.23 -18.00 17.69
C GLU A 143 0.68 -16.83 17.24
N PRO A 144 1.71 -17.08 16.40
CA PRO A 144 2.49 -16.02 15.80
C PRO A 144 1.67 -15.06 14.96
N MET A 145 2.07 -13.80 14.95
CA MET A 145 1.52 -12.77 14.08
C MET A 145 2.44 -12.42 12.92
N THR A 146 1.87 -11.77 11.91
CA THR A 146 2.58 -11.14 10.79
C THR A 146 1.92 -9.81 10.42
N PRO A 147 2.61 -8.86 9.77
CA PRO A 147 1.94 -7.69 9.20
C PRO A 147 0.82 -8.08 8.25
N ASN A 148 -0.28 -7.31 8.24
CA ASN A 148 -1.37 -7.53 7.27
C ASN A 148 -0.94 -7.04 5.90
N LEU A 149 -0.27 -7.91 5.19
CA LEU A 149 0.28 -7.73 3.84
C LEU A 149 -0.09 -8.92 2.97
N ARG A 150 -0.59 -8.68 1.77
CA ARG A 150 -0.87 -9.73 0.80
C ARG A 150 0.44 -10.24 0.17
N CYS A 151 1.03 -11.25 0.78
CA CYS A 151 2.22 -11.94 0.28
C CYS A 151 1.92 -13.37 -0.16
N ASP A 152 0.89 -14.00 0.42
CA ASP A 152 0.51 -15.38 0.20
C ASP A 152 -0.98 -15.63 0.51
N ASP A 153 -1.38 -16.89 0.59
CA ASP A 153 -2.76 -17.34 0.80
C ASP A 153 -3.26 -17.12 2.24
N THR A 154 -2.38 -16.75 3.17
CA THR A 154 -2.75 -16.51 4.58
C THR A 154 -3.25 -15.09 4.82
N PHE A 155 -3.22 -14.23 3.80
CA PHE A 155 -3.71 -12.85 3.91
C PHE A 155 -5.13 -12.80 4.44
N VAL A 156 -5.33 -12.01 5.50
CA VAL A 156 -6.64 -11.85 6.13
C VAL A 156 -7.43 -10.76 5.42
N GLU A 157 -8.42 -11.18 4.66
CA GLU A 157 -9.51 -10.33 4.18
C GLU A 157 -10.59 -10.30 5.26
N ASP A 158 -10.61 -9.23 6.06
CA ASP A 158 -11.61 -9.04 7.10
C ASP A 158 -12.92 -8.46 6.53
N GLU A 159 -13.92 -8.25 7.39
CA GLU A 159 -15.20 -7.69 6.96
C GLU A 159 -15.03 -6.29 6.34
N ARG A 160 -14.13 -5.47 6.86
CA ARG A 160 -13.85 -4.13 6.32
C ARG A 160 -13.26 -4.22 4.90
N TRP A 161 -12.35 -5.16 4.66
CA TRP A 161 -11.79 -5.40 3.33
C TRP A 161 -12.89 -5.77 2.33
N HIS A 162 -13.80 -6.69 2.69
CA HIS A 162 -14.94 -7.07 1.83
C HIS A 162 -15.92 -5.92 1.59
N GLN A 163 -16.17 -5.07 2.58
CA GLN A 163 -16.99 -3.87 2.41
C GLN A 163 -16.35 -2.88 1.44
N GLN A 164 -15.03 -2.64 1.54
CA GLN A 164 -14.30 -1.80 0.59
C GLN A 164 -14.36 -2.37 -0.83
N ALA A 165 -14.17 -3.66 -0.99
CA ALA A 165 -14.27 -4.35 -2.28
C ALA A 165 -15.68 -4.21 -2.89
N SER A 166 -16.73 -4.37 -2.09
CA SER A 166 -18.13 -4.20 -2.54
C SER A 166 -18.39 -2.77 -2.99
N ARG A 167 -17.98 -1.75 -2.22
CA ARG A 167 -18.14 -0.34 -2.59
C ARG A 167 -17.40 -0.01 -3.89
N TYR A 168 -16.20 -0.54 -4.09
CA TYR A 168 -15.46 -0.38 -5.34
C TYR A 168 -16.19 -1.00 -6.52
N GLN A 169 -16.72 -2.22 -6.38
CA GLN A 169 -17.50 -2.88 -7.42
C GLN A 169 -18.77 -2.10 -7.76
N ASP A 170 -19.46 -1.56 -6.75
CA ASP A 170 -20.65 -0.73 -6.94
C ASP A 170 -20.30 0.58 -7.65
N PHE A 171 -19.18 1.21 -7.30
CA PHE A 171 -18.69 2.40 -8.00
C PHE A 171 -18.42 2.10 -9.48
N VAL A 172 -17.64 1.06 -9.78
CA VAL A 172 -17.30 0.68 -11.17
C VAL A 172 -18.56 0.37 -11.98
N ARG A 173 -19.53 -0.34 -11.39
CA ARG A 173 -20.81 -0.67 -12.06
C ARG A 173 -21.60 0.57 -12.43
N ARG A 174 -21.69 1.57 -11.55
CA ARG A 174 -22.33 2.85 -11.88
C ARG A 174 -21.55 3.62 -12.94
N ALA A 175 -20.23 3.66 -12.80
CA ALA A 175 -19.35 4.39 -13.69
C ALA A 175 -19.26 3.80 -15.11
N SER A 176 -19.68 2.55 -15.33
CA SER A 176 -19.62 1.91 -16.66
C SER A 176 -20.51 2.59 -17.71
N ASP A 177 -21.59 3.22 -17.26
CA ASP A 177 -22.55 3.93 -18.13
C ASP A 177 -22.35 5.47 -18.12
N GLU A 178 -21.31 5.93 -17.42
CA GLU A 178 -21.02 7.36 -17.22
C GLU A 178 -19.66 7.73 -17.82
N LYS A 179 -19.34 9.03 -17.82
CA LYS A 179 -18.01 9.50 -18.20
C LYS A 179 -16.99 9.17 -17.10
N LEU A 180 -16.12 8.20 -17.36
CA LEU A 180 -15.10 7.73 -16.42
C LEU A 180 -13.70 8.19 -16.80
N LEU A 181 -12.99 8.76 -15.82
CA LEU A 181 -11.56 9.05 -15.91
C LEU A 181 -10.79 8.08 -14.99
N LEU A 182 -9.95 7.25 -15.56
CA LEU A 182 -9.04 6.35 -14.86
C LEU A 182 -7.67 7.03 -14.75
N LEU A 183 -7.28 7.41 -13.52
CA LEU A 183 -5.97 7.99 -13.24
C LEU A 183 -5.07 6.90 -12.64
N GLU A 184 -4.02 6.52 -13.35
CA GLU A 184 -3.08 5.48 -12.91
C GLU A 184 -1.70 6.08 -12.61
N PHE A 185 -1.20 5.89 -11.39
CA PHE A 185 0.05 6.46 -10.91
C PHE A 185 1.05 5.39 -10.49
N GLY A 186 2.16 5.22 -11.21
CA GLY A 186 3.29 4.39 -10.83
C GLY A 186 3.02 2.89 -10.70
N VAL A 187 1.96 2.36 -11.31
CA VAL A 187 1.61 0.94 -11.20
C VAL A 187 2.56 0.09 -12.03
N GLY A 188 3.33 -0.76 -11.36
CA GLY A 188 4.28 -1.69 -11.98
C GLY A 188 3.68 -3.01 -12.40
N PHE A 189 4.57 -4.02 -12.61
CA PHE A 189 4.19 -5.38 -13.01
C PHE A 189 4.25 -6.40 -11.87
N ASN A 190 4.46 -6.00 -10.62
CA ASN A 190 4.45 -6.94 -9.49
C ASN A 190 3.06 -7.55 -9.29
N THR A 191 2.00 -6.71 -9.38
CA THR A 191 0.60 -7.14 -9.24
C THR A 191 -0.29 -6.46 -10.28
N PRO A 192 -0.02 -6.61 -11.60
CA PRO A 192 -0.69 -5.85 -12.66
C PRO A 192 -2.18 -6.19 -12.77
N GLY A 193 -2.57 -7.35 -12.27
CA GLY A 193 -3.96 -7.82 -12.26
C GLY A 193 -4.89 -7.05 -11.34
N ILE A 194 -4.37 -6.22 -10.42
CA ILE A 194 -5.19 -5.46 -9.47
C ILE A 194 -5.66 -4.13 -10.07
N ILE A 195 -4.75 -3.36 -10.68
CA ILE A 195 -5.06 -2.03 -11.21
C ILE A 195 -4.80 -1.97 -12.72
N ARG A 196 -3.58 -2.27 -13.16
CA ARG A 196 -3.11 -2.02 -14.51
C ARG A 196 -3.98 -2.68 -15.59
N PHE A 197 -4.13 -3.99 -15.53
CA PHE A 197 -4.94 -4.71 -16.53
C PHE A 197 -6.45 -4.45 -16.41
N PRO A 198 -7.06 -4.35 -15.22
CA PRO A 198 -8.44 -3.92 -15.07
C PRO A 198 -8.70 -2.53 -15.65
N PHE A 199 -7.83 -1.55 -15.41
CA PHE A 199 -8.00 -0.19 -15.95
C PHE A 199 -7.92 -0.17 -17.48
N GLU A 200 -6.97 -0.89 -18.07
CA GLU A 200 -6.90 -1.02 -19.52
C GLU A 200 -8.12 -1.71 -20.10
N ARG A 201 -8.66 -2.76 -19.45
CA ARG A 201 -9.90 -3.42 -19.87
C ARG A 201 -11.10 -2.48 -19.79
N MET A 202 -11.29 -1.76 -18.69
CA MET A 202 -12.36 -0.78 -18.56
C MET A 202 -12.26 0.30 -19.63
N ALA A 203 -11.05 0.80 -19.93
CA ALA A 203 -10.84 1.79 -21.00
C ALA A 203 -11.09 1.25 -22.41
N ALA A 204 -10.97 -0.06 -22.62
CA ALA A 204 -11.32 -0.71 -23.89
C ALA A 204 -12.81 -1.02 -24.03
N GLU A 205 -13.47 -1.41 -22.94
CA GLU A 205 -14.83 -1.92 -22.93
C GLU A 205 -15.89 -0.80 -22.73
N PHE A 206 -15.67 0.14 -21.80
CA PHE A 206 -16.63 1.19 -21.49
C PHE A 206 -16.58 2.31 -22.54
N ASP A 207 -17.74 2.81 -22.93
CA ASP A 207 -17.86 3.72 -24.09
C ASP A 207 -17.25 5.10 -23.86
N ASP A 208 -17.43 5.71 -22.69
CA ASP A 208 -16.93 7.06 -22.37
C ASP A 208 -15.85 7.04 -21.28
N THR A 209 -14.87 6.15 -21.44
CA THR A 209 -13.76 6.00 -20.48
C THR A 209 -12.44 6.47 -21.07
N THR A 210 -11.69 7.24 -20.29
CA THR A 210 -10.34 7.68 -20.63
C THR A 210 -9.35 7.19 -19.59
N LEU A 211 -8.26 6.52 -20.02
CA LEU A 211 -7.13 6.16 -19.17
C LEU A 211 -6.04 7.23 -19.26
N VAL A 212 -5.62 7.75 -18.12
CA VAL A 212 -4.43 8.61 -18.00
C VAL A 212 -3.42 7.93 -17.09
N ARG A 213 -2.28 7.56 -17.66
CA ARG A 213 -1.21 6.84 -16.96
C ARG A 213 0.03 7.72 -16.79
N PHE A 214 0.53 7.78 -15.57
CA PHE A 214 1.84 8.35 -15.24
C PHE A 214 2.76 7.23 -14.77
N ASN A 215 3.75 6.88 -15.59
CA ASN A 215 4.67 5.81 -15.23
C ASN A 215 6.00 5.98 -15.95
N ARG A 216 7.05 6.29 -15.20
CA ARG A 216 8.39 6.48 -15.73
C ARG A 216 8.99 5.21 -16.32
N ASP A 217 8.81 4.09 -15.61
CA ASP A 217 9.52 2.85 -15.88
C ASP A 217 8.69 1.89 -16.76
N TYR A 218 7.36 1.95 -16.68
CA TYR A 218 6.43 1.05 -17.38
C TYR A 218 5.29 1.82 -18.07
N PRO A 219 5.57 2.71 -19.05
CA PRO A 219 4.53 3.49 -19.71
C PRO A 219 3.67 2.69 -20.70
N GLN A 220 4.16 1.53 -21.20
CA GLN A 220 3.53 0.75 -22.24
C GLN A 220 2.13 0.23 -21.84
N LEU A 221 1.25 0.12 -22.83
CA LEU A 221 -0.06 -0.51 -22.70
C LEU A 221 0.04 -2.01 -23.05
N ALA A 222 -0.70 -2.84 -22.34
CA ALA A 222 -0.83 -4.27 -22.63
C ALA A 222 -1.99 -4.54 -23.59
N VAL A 223 -3.04 -3.71 -23.58
CA VAL A 223 -4.20 -3.81 -24.48
C VAL A 223 -4.01 -2.84 -25.65
N PRO A 224 -3.90 -3.31 -26.89
CA PRO A 224 -3.58 -2.44 -28.04
C PRO A 224 -4.76 -1.62 -28.57
N GLN A 225 -5.97 -1.82 -28.09
CA GLN A 225 -7.22 -1.27 -28.67
C GLN A 225 -7.94 -0.29 -27.74
N LEU A 226 -7.20 0.54 -27.00
CA LEU A 226 -7.80 1.56 -26.15
C LEU A 226 -8.38 2.69 -27.01
N LYS A 227 -9.64 3.09 -26.75
CA LYS A 227 -10.33 4.16 -27.46
C LYS A 227 -9.79 5.54 -27.12
N ARG A 228 -9.54 5.78 -25.82
CA ARG A 228 -9.08 7.07 -25.29
C ARG A 228 -8.05 6.84 -24.20
N TYR A 229 -6.84 7.33 -24.40
CA TYR A 229 -5.79 7.26 -23.40
C TYR A 229 -4.73 8.35 -23.57
N MET A 230 -4.06 8.67 -22.48
CA MET A 230 -2.84 9.48 -22.44
C MET A 230 -1.81 8.77 -21.56
N VAL A 231 -0.57 8.73 -22.00
CA VAL A 231 0.53 8.11 -21.25
C VAL A 231 1.65 9.12 -21.10
N PHE A 232 2.02 9.37 -19.85
CA PHE A 232 3.15 10.22 -19.51
C PHE A 232 4.27 9.32 -18.94
N GLN A 233 5.43 9.34 -19.62
CA GLN A 233 6.62 8.60 -19.17
C GLN A 233 7.37 9.40 -18.11
N GLU A 234 6.65 9.79 -17.07
CA GLU A 234 7.14 10.61 -15.98
C GLU A 234 6.64 10.06 -14.65
N THR A 235 7.34 10.40 -13.56
CA THR A 235 6.82 10.19 -12.22
C THR A 235 5.92 11.36 -11.88
N LEU A 236 4.68 11.10 -11.46
CA LEU A 236 3.79 12.14 -11.00
C LEU A 236 4.38 12.81 -9.76
N ASP A 237 4.56 14.11 -9.83
CA ASP A 237 4.93 14.98 -8.72
C ASP A 237 3.97 16.16 -8.58
N VAL A 238 4.22 16.99 -7.57
CA VAL A 238 3.42 18.18 -7.27
C VAL A 238 3.41 19.20 -8.42
N GLU A 239 4.53 19.37 -9.13
CA GLU A 239 4.65 20.34 -10.21
C GLU A 239 3.89 19.87 -11.46
N LEU A 240 4.03 18.58 -11.79
CA LEU A 240 3.34 17.99 -12.93
C LEU A 240 1.82 17.98 -12.71
N LEU A 241 1.36 17.65 -11.49
CA LEU A 241 -0.07 17.66 -11.18
C LEU A 241 -0.71 19.06 -11.33
N ARG A 242 0.02 20.13 -11.05
CA ARG A 242 -0.45 21.52 -11.25
C ARG A 242 -0.63 21.93 -12.70
N LYS A 243 -0.06 21.18 -13.63
CA LYS A 243 -0.12 21.48 -15.08
C LYS A 243 -1.25 20.74 -15.79
N ILE A 244 -1.91 19.81 -15.11
CA ILE A 244 -3.06 19.03 -15.58
C ILE A 244 -4.35 19.66 -15.09
#